data_0eeecfeff596086be42878874b7b2b99
#
_entry.id   0eeecfeff596086be42878874b7b2b99
#
_cell.length_a   1.000
_cell.length_b   1.000
_cell.length_c   1.000
_cell.angle_alpha   90.00
_cell.angle_beta   90.00
_cell.angle_gamma   90.00
#
_symmetry.space_group_name_H-M   'P 1'
#
loop_
_entity.id
_entity.type
_entity.pdbx_description
1 polymer ?
#
loop_
_entity_poly.entity_id
_entity_poly.type
_entity_poly.pdbx_seq_one_letter_code
_entity_poly.pdbx_strand_id
1 'polypeptide(L)'
;ENTKGQITAIDLFPKMITLLKERAIHHGLSDRISGIAVSMENLPFEPGELDLIWPEGSIYNIGFERGLREWKQFLKPGGMIAVSEVSWLTNTRPDEIEQFWNFNYAEIDTISNKIKKMEEAGYTPVAHFILPEYCWLDCFYKPMQENIPLFLEKYKNSKPAQQLVQRELDEIDYYRKYKSYYGYVFYIGMKNE
;
A
#
# COMPACT_ATOMS: atom_id res chain seq x y z
N GLU A 1 -0.54 -5.87 -19.73
CA GLU A 1 -0.21 -6.64 -20.93
C GLU A 1 -0.17 -8.15 -20.68
N ASN A 2 0.22 -8.58 -19.47
CA ASN A 2 0.42 -10.00 -19.14
C ASN A 2 -0.85 -10.74 -18.68
N THR A 3 -1.99 -10.11 -18.63
CA THR A 3 -3.28 -10.69 -18.26
C THR A 3 -4.38 -10.21 -19.19
N LYS A 4 -5.46 -10.98 -19.31
CA LYS A 4 -6.69 -10.61 -20.05
C LYS A 4 -7.80 -10.11 -19.11
N GLY A 5 -7.54 -10.04 -17.81
CA GLY A 5 -8.53 -9.64 -16.80
C GLY A 5 -8.94 -8.18 -16.91
N GLN A 6 -10.11 -7.87 -16.38
CA GLN A 6 -10.59 -6.51 -16.16
C GLN A 6 -10.01 -5.97 -14.84
N ILE A 7 -9.64 -4.69 -14.82
CA ILE A 7 -9.08 -4.02 -13.64
C ILE A 7 -9.93 -2.80 -13.33
N THR A 8 -10.45 -2.73 -12.12
CA THR A 8 -11.10 -1.53 -11.58
C THR A 8 -10.21 -0.94 -10.49
N ALA A 9 -9.65 0.23 -10.74
CA ALA A 9 -8.87 0.96 -9.75
C ALA A 9 -9.75 1.87 -8.91
N ILE A 10 -9.46 1.94 -7.64
CA ILE A 10 -10.14 2.81 -6.66
C ILE A 10 -9.15 3.86 -6.17
N ASP A 11 -9.58 5.09 -6.12
CA ASP A 11 -8.85 6.19 -5.49
C ASP A 11 -9.84 7.21 -4.92
N LEU A 12 -9.48 7.83 -3.79
CA LEU A 12 -10.29 8.88 -3.18
C LEU A 12 -10.31 10.16 -4.04
N PHE A 13 -9.23 10.42 -4.79
CA PHE A 13 -9.04 11.64 -5.55
C PHE A 13 -9.45 11.48 -7.01
N PRO A 14 -10.51 12.17 -7.50
CA PRO A 14 -10.97 12.10 -8.89
C PRO A 14 -9.87 12.37 -9.92
N LYS A 15 -8.91 13.23 -9.57
CA LYS A 15 -7.76 13.54 -10.44
C LYS A 15 -6.90 12.30 -10.74
N MET A 16 -6.70 11.41 -9.75
CA MET A 16 -5.92 10.18 -9.97
C MET A 16 -6.65 9.24 -10.91
N ILE A 17 -7.98 9.16 -10.79
CA ILE A 17 -8.81 8.38 -11.73
C ILE A 17 -8.77 8.97 -13.14
N THR A 18 -8.77 10.29 -13.29
CA THR A 18 -8.59 10.94 -14.60
C THR A 18 -7.25 10.58 -15.22
N LEU A 19 -6.15 10.71 -14.48
CA LEU A 19 -4.81 10.32 -14.94
C LEU A 19 -4.70 8.84 -15.30
N LEU A 20 -5.34 7.96 -14.53
CA LEU A 20 -5.41 6.53 -14.86
C LEU A 20 -6.08 6.31 -16.22
N LYS A 21 -7.23 6.93 -16.46
CA LYS A 21 -7.98 6.82 -17.71
C LYS A 21 -7.18 7.33 -18.90
N GLU A 22 -6.51 8.46 -18.77
CA GLU A 22 -5.63 9.02 -19.81
C GLU A 22 -4.49 8.04 -20.14
N ARG A 23 -3.84 7.46 -19.14
CA ARG A 23 -2.80 6.44 -19.32
C ARG A 23 -3.35 5.17 -19.95
N ALA A 24 -4.52 4.71 -19.54
CA ALA A 24 -5.17 3.53 -20.14
C ALA A 24 -5.46 3.74 -21.62
N ILE A 25 -5.94 4.90 -22.03
CA ILE A 25 -6.14 5.27 -23.44
C ILE A 25 -4.79 5.27 -24.18
N HIS A 26 -3.78 5.93 -23.63
CA HIS A 26 -2.45 6.00 -24.25
C HIS A 26 -1.82 4.62 -24.51
N HIS A 27 -2.09 3.65 -23.64
CA HIS A 27 -1.59 2.28 -23.76
C HIS A 27 -2.57 1.31 -24.47
N GLY A 28 -3.71 1.78 -24.99
CA GLY A 28 -4.70 0.94 -25.65
C GLY A 28 -5.38 -0.08 -24.72
N LEU A 29 -5.57 0.31 -23.44
CA LEU A 29 -6.12 -0.55 -22.38
C LEU A 29 -7.45 -0.03 -21.81
N SER A 30 -8.07 0.94 -22.45
CA SER A 30 -9.30 1.60 -21.96
C SER A 30 -10.52 0.69 -21.90
N ASP A 31 -10.51 -0.40 -22.65
CA ASP A 31 -11.52 -1.46 -22.63
C ASP A 31 -11.37 -2.43 -21.43
N ARG A 32 -10.22 -2.39 -20.77
CA ARG A 32 -9.85 -3.33 -19.68
C ARG A 32 -9.57 -2.66 -18.35
N ILE A 33 -9.29 -1.37 -18.35
CA ILE A 33 -8.96 -0.60 -17.13
C ILE A 33 -10.02 0.46 -16.93
N SER A 34 -10.70 0.40 -15.81
CA SER A 34 -11.64 1.40 -15.33
C SER A 34 -11.18 1.96 -13.99
N GLY A 35 -11.76 3.09 -13.60
CA GLY A 35 -11.45 3.70 -12.32
C GLY A 35 -12.67 4.40 -11.72
N ILE A 36 -12.81 4.28 -10.41
CA ILE A 36 -13.91 4.84 -9.62
C ILE A 36 -13.32 5.73 -8.51
N ALA A 37 -13.76 6.98 -8.45
CA ALA A 37 -13.39 7.90 -7.38
C ALA A 37 -14.28 7.66 -6.17
N VAL A 38 -13.79 6.86 -5.21
CA VAL A 38 -14.52 6.49 -4.00
C VAL A 38 -13.53 6.13 -2.88
N SER A 39 -13.97 6.28 -1.63
CA SER A 39 -13.19 5.81 -0.48
C SER A 39 -13.11 4.28 -0.46
N MET A 40 -11.94 3.76 -0.09
CA MET A 40 -11.75 2.32 0.14
C MET A 40 -12.56 1.76 1.30
N GLU A 41 -13.15 2.62 2.14
CA GLU A 41 -14.11 2.24 3.18
C GLU A 41 -15.52 1.95 2.63
N ASN A 42 -15.82 2.39 1.40
CA ASN A 42 -17.13 2.28 0.79
C ASN A 42 -17.01 1.72 -0.63
N LEU A 43 -16.47 0.54 -0.77
CA LEU A 43 -16.25 -0.10 -2.06
C LEU A 43 -17.58 -0.47 -2.73
N PRO A 44 -17.79 -0.08 -4.00
CA PRO A 44 -19.06 -0.27 -4.71
C PRO A 44 -19.11 -1.61 -5.45
N PHE A 45 -18.72 -2.69 -4.79
CA PHE A 45 -18.73 -4.04 -5.35
C PHE A 45 -19.77 -4.91 -4.68
N GLU A 46 -20.31 -5.86 -5.43
CA GLU A 46 -21.21 -6.87 -4.89
C GLU A 46 -20.43 -7.99 -4.18
N PRO A 47 -21.03 -8.67 -3.22
CA PRO A 47 -20.41 -9.83 -2.59
C PRO A 47 -20.02 -10.91 -3.61
N GLY A 48 -18.78 -11.36 -3.55
CA GLY A 48 -18.27 -12.40 -4.46
C GLY A 48 -18.04 -11.95 -5.90
N GLU A 49 -17.87 -10.66 -6.16
CA GLU A 49 -17.65 -10.12 -7.50
C GLU A 49 -16.19 -10.28 -7.98
N LEU A 50 -15.22 -10.16 -7.06
CA LEU A 50 -13.81 -10.00 -7.42
C LEU A 50 -13.02 -11.31 -7.33
N ASP A 51 -12.14 -11.52 -8.30
CA ASP A 51 -11.15 -12.61 -8.28
C ASP A 51 -9.90 -12.24 -7.47
N LEU A 52 -9.55 -10.95 -7.46
CA LEU A 52 -8.35 -10.42 -6.80
C LEU A 52 -8.62 -9.01 -6.25
N ILE A 53 -8.18 -8.77 -5.02
CA ILE A 53 -8.03 -7.43 -4.43
C ILE A 53 -6.55 -7.17 -4.23
N TRP A 54 -6.05 -6.04 -4.76
CA TRP A 54 -4.61 -5.72 -4.78
C TRP A 54 -4.33 -4.31 -4.26
N PRO A 55 -4.24 -4.09 -2.95
CA PRO A 55 -3.82 -2.84 -2.34
C PRO A 55 -2.30 -2.82 -2.11
N GLU A 56 -1.61 -1.91 -2.76
CA GLU A 56 -0.18 -1.66 -2.53
C GLU A 56 0.02 -0.41 -1.67
N GLY A 57 0.64 -0.56 -0.49
CA GLY A 57 0.97 0.53 0.42
C GLY A 57 -0.21 1.44 0.74
N SER A 58 -1.42 0.88 0.85
CA SER A 58 -2.65 1.67 1.01
C SER A 58 -3.60 1.18 2.08
N ILE A 59 -3.58 -0.12 2.43
CA ILE A 59 -4.50 -0.71 3.41
C ILE A 59 -4.38 -0.06 4.81
N TYR A 60 -3.19 0.46 5.15
CA TYR A 60 -2.94 1.14 6.42
C TYR A 60 -3.90 2.32 6.68
N ASN A 61 -4.45 2.94 5.63
CA ASN A 61 -5.40 4.05 5.76
C ASN A 61 -6.70 3.67 6.48
N ILE A 62 -7.08 2.39 6.42
CA ILE A 62 -8.27 1.86 7.13
C ILE A 62 -7.90 0.83 8.20
N GLY A 63 -6.62 0.47 8.29
CA GLY A 63 -6.10 -0.58 9.16
C GLY A 63 -6.02 -1.94 8.47
N PHE A 64 -4.89 -2.64 8.69
CA PHE A 64 -4.60 -3.91 8.03
C PHE A 64 -5.65 -4.98 8.32
N GLU A 65 -5.96 -5.19 9.59
CA GLU A 65 -6.94 -6.20 10.01
C GLU A 65 -8.36 -5.86 9.55
N ARG A 66 -8.75 -4.59 9.67
CA ARG A 66 -10.05 -4.11 9.22
C ARG A 66 -10.22 -4.30 7.71
N GLY A 67 -9.22 -3.89 6.91
CA GLY A 67 -9.27 -4.07 5.46
C GLY A 67 -9.40 -5.53 5.04
N LEU A 68 -8.63 -6.42 5.66
CA LEU A 68 -8.73 -7.86 5.40
C LEU A 68 -10.15 -8.40 5.67
N ARG A 69 -10.76 -8.02 6.80
CA ARG A 69 -12.11 -8.49 7.19
C ARG A 69 -13.20 -7.91 6.31
N GLU A 70 -13.19 -6.59 6.09
CA GLU A 70 -14.24 -5.90 5.33
C GLU A 70 -14.21 -6.23 3.84
N TRP A 71 -13.02 -6.35 3.24
CA TRP A 71 -12.92 -6.60 1.80
C TRP A 71 -13.10 -8.06 1.42
N LYS A 72 -12.97 -9.00 2.36
CA LYS A 72 -13.18 -10.43 2.12
C LYS A 72 -14.51 -10.74 1.45
N GLN A 73 -15.58 -10.02 1.81
CA GLN A 73 -16.90 -10.24 1.25
C GLN A 73 -16.96 -10.09 -0.27
N PHE A 74 -16.15 -9.17 -0.83
CA PHE A 74 -16.16 -8.90 -2.28
C PHE A 74 -15.42 -9.96 -3.08
N LEU A 75 -14.56 -10.75 -2.46
CA LEU A 75 -13.87 -11.85 -3.13
C LEU A 75 -14.79 -13.03 -3.36
N LYS A 76 -14.68 -13.65 -4.53
CA LYS A 76 -15.24 -14.96 -4.84
C LYS A 76 -14.70 -16.03 -3.88
N PRO A 77 -15.37 -17.17 -3.71
CA PRO A 77 -14.74 -18.34 -3.11
C PRO A 77 -13.44 -18.69 -3.84
N GLY A 78 -12.35 -18.86 -3.08
CA GLY A 78 -11.01 -19.06 -3.68
C GLY A 78 -10.37 -17.82 -4.30
N GLY A 79 -11.01 -16.66 -4.23
CA GLY A 79 -10.44 -15.38 -4.66
C GLY A 79 -9.27 -14.96 -3.77
N MET A 80 -8.40 -14.11 -4.29
CA MET A 80 -7.12 -13.76 -3.68
C MET A 80 -7.09 -12.33 -3.16
N ILE A 81 -6.34 -12.10 -2.09
CA ILE A 81 -5.87 -10.77 -1.71
C ILE A 81 -4.34 -10.73 -1.83
N ALA A 82 -3.80 -9.67 -2.42
CA ALA A 82 -2.36 -9.42 -2.50
C ALA A 82 -2.08 -8.02 -1.95
N VAL A 83 -1.62 -7.92 -0.72
CA VAL A 83 -1.47 -6.66 0.01
C VAL A 83 -0.03 -6.41 0.41
N SER A 84 0.46 -5.20 0.17
CA SER A 84 1.75 -4.79 0.71
C SER A 84 1.59 -3.87 1.91
N GLU A 85 2.37 -4.14 2.95
CA GLU A 85 2.26 -3.48 4.24
C GLU A 85 3.63 -3.36 4.93
N VAL A 86 3.87 -2.23 5.62
CA VAL A 86 5.08 -2.08 6.42
C VAL A 86 5.07 -3.05 7.59
N SER A 87 6.18 -3.76 7.77
CA SER A 87 6.27 -4.82 8.77
C SER A 87 7.66 -4.89 9.39
N TRP A 88 7.72 -5.36 10.63
CA TRP A 88 8.97 -5.71 11.26
C TRP A 88 9.56 -6.98 10.63
N LEU A 89 10.83 -6.90 10.25
CA LEU A 89 11.60 -8.03 9.71
C LEU A 89 12.32 -8.81 10.81
N THR A 90 12.33 -8.27 12.03
CA THR A 90 13.01 -8.84 13.19
C THR A 90 12.11 -8.83 14.43
N ASN A 91 12.36 -9.75 15.36
CA ASN A 91 11.65 -9.78 16.65
C ASN A 91 12.20 -8.77 17.65
N THR A 92 13.45 -8.35 17.48
CA THR A 92 14.12 -7.35 18.32
C THR A 92 14.65 -6.23 17.44
N ARG A 93 14.59 -5.00 17.92
CA ARG A 93 15.00 -3.79 17.20
C ARG A 93 15.38 -2.70 18.18
N PRO A 94 16.15 -1.68 17.76
CA PRO A 94 16.43 -0.52 18.59
C PRO A 94 15.16 0.25 18.96
N ASP A 95 15.12 0.76 20.21
CA ASP A 95 13.98 1.53 20.73
C ASP A 95 13.64 2.76 19.87
N GLU A 96 14.66 3.40 19.30
CA GLU A 96 14.49 4.59 18.46
C GLU A 96 13.55 4.31 17.25
N ILE A 97 13.79 3.23 16.51
CA ILE A 97 12.96 2.90 15.35
C ILE A 97 11.61 2.32 15.78
N GLU A 98 11.54 1.62 16.90
CA GLU A 98 10.28 1.14 17.44
C GLU A 98 9.36 2.30 17.84
N GLN A 99 9.89 3.31 18.53
CA GLN A 99 9.15 4.51 18.91
C GLN A 99 8.70 5.31 17.67
N PHE A 100 9.57 5.45 16.66
CA PHE A 100 9.24 6.12 15.39
C PHE A 100 8.01 5.49 14.74
N TRP A 101 8.02 4.18 14.55
CA TRP A 101 6.90 3.50 13.88
C TRP A 101 5.65 3.42 14.74
N ASN A 102 5.77 3.21 16.04
CA ASN A 102 4.62 3.22 16.95
C ASN A 102 3.90 4.58 16.97
N PHE A 103 4.64 5.67 16.75
CA PHE A 103 4.05 7.01 16.62
C PHE A 103 3.40 7.23 15.25
N ASN A 104 4.04 6.81 14.16
CA ASN A 104 3.57 7.07 12.80
C ASN A 104 2.56 6.03 12.30
N TYR A 105 2.70 4.77 12.72
CA TYR A 105 1.82 3.68 12.35
C TYR A 105 1.80 2.58 13.44
N ALA A 106 0.91 2.71 14.39
CA ALA A 106 0.83 1.82 15.55
C ALA A 106 0.46 0.36 15.21
N GLU A 107 -0.07 0.09 14.01
CA GLU A 107 -0.38 -1.27 13.55
C GLU A 107 0.81 -2.00 12.91
N ILE A 108 2.01 -1.38 12.88
CA ILE A 108 3.20 -2.11 12.42
C ILE A 108 3.42 -3.35 13.30
N ASP A 109 3.66 -4.49 12.65
CA ASP A 109 3.77 -5.77 13.35
C ASP A 109 4.76 -6.69 12.63
N THR A 110 5.13 -7.80 13.26
CA THR A 110 5.98 -8.81 12.64
C THR A 110 5.27 -9.53 11.49
N ILE A 111 6.05 -10.08 10.56
CA ILE A 111 5.51 -10.89 9.45
C ILE A 111 4.62 -12.02 9.99
N SER A 112 5.07 -12.71 11.04
CA SER A 112 4.30 -13.82 11.63
C SER A 112 2.95 -13.38 12.18
N ASN A 113 2.90 -12.23 12.86
CA ASN A 113 1.65 -11.69 13.38
C ASN A 113 0.72 -11.19 12.26
N LYS A 114 1.26 -10.56 11.21
CA LYS A 114 0.46 -10.16 10.02
C LYS A 114 -0.14 -11.38 9.32
N ILE A 115 0.62 -12.48 9.17
CA ILE A 115 0.11 -13.75 8.63
C ILE A 115 -1.00 -14.31 9.52
N LYS A 116 -0.80 -14.34 10.84
CA LYS A 116 -1.84 -14.78 11.79
C LYS A 116 -3.13 -13.95 11.66
N LYS A 117 -3.01 -12.62 11.53
CA LYS A 117 -4.19 -11.75 11.30
C LYS A 117 -4.90 -12.09 9.99
N MET A 118 -4.17 -12.47 8.93
CA MET A 118 -4.80 -12.96 7.70
C MET A 118 -5.57 -14.27 7.92
N GLU A 119 -5.01 -15.23 8.65
CA GLU A 119 -5.68 -16.49 8.99
C GLU A 119 -6.95 -16.23 9.81
N GLU A 120 -6.86 -15.37 10.83
CA GLU A 120 -7.99 -14.96 11.68
C GLU A 120 -9.08 -14.19 10.90
N ALA A 121 -8.70 -13.48 9.83
CA ALA A 121 -9.64 -12.86 8.90
C ALA A 121 -10.26 -13.85 7.90
N GLY A 122 -9.85 -15.13 7.95
CA GLY A 122 -10.39 -16.21 7.13
C GLY A 122 -9.76 -16.30 5.74
N TYR A 123 -8.46 -16.07 5.65
CA TYR A 123 -7.66 -16.37 4.46
C TYR A 123 -6.70 -17.51 4.76
N THR A 124 -6.40 -18.31 3.75
CA THR A 124 -5.27 -19.23 3.77
C THR A 124 -4.05 -18.48 3.20
N PRO A 125 -2.99 -18.24 3.99
CA PRO A 125 -1.76 -17.62 3.47
C PRO A 125 -1.15 -18.49 2.37
N VAL A 126 -0.86 -17.88 1.23
CA VAL A 126 -0.27 -18.57 0.05
C VAL A 126 1.21 -18.27 -0.07
N ALA A 127 1.58 -16.99 0.09
CA ALA A 127 2.95 -16.55 0.03
C ALA A 127 3.12 -15.20 0.73
N HIS A 128 4.35 -14.91 1.12
CA HIS A 128 4.79 -13.56 1.47
C HIS A 128 6.23 -13.35 0.99
N PHE A 129 6.58 -12.12 0.72
CA PHE A 129 7.96 -11.75 0.38
C PHE A 129 8.25 -10.30 0.74
N ILE A 130 9.50 -10.05 1.15
CA ILE A 130 9.97 -8.70 1.46
C ILE A 130 10.26 -7.99 0.14
N LEU A 131 9.74 -6.77 -0.03
CA LEU A 131 10.06 -5.94 -1.18
C LEU A 131 11.56 -5.58 -1.16
N PRO A 132 12.25 -5.71 -2.30
CA PRO A 132 13.66 -5.35 -2.41
C PRO A 132 13.90 -3.88 -2.04
N GLU A 133 15.07 -3.61 -1.49
CA GLU A 133 15.48 -2.26 -1.04
C GLU A 133 15.35 -1.18 -2.13
N TYR A 134 15.62 -1.53 -3.40
CA TYR A 134 15.49 -0.57 -4.51
C TYR A 134 14.06 -0.04 -4.69
N CYS A 135 13.03 -0.79 -4.26
CA CYS A 135 11.65 -0.32 -4.29
C CYS A 135 11.45 0.92 -3.41
N TRP A 136 12.15 0.98 -2.27
CA TRP A 136 12.17 2.14 -1.39
C TRP A 136 13.08 3.24 -1.94
N LEU A 137 14.35 2.91 -2.20
CA LEU A 137 15.37 3.90 -2.48
C LEU A 137 15.23 4.50 -3.88
N ASP A 138 15.11 3.64 -4.91
CA ASP A 138 15.13 4.09 -6.31
C ASP A 138 13.74 4.39 -6.86
N CYS A 139 12.72 3.59 -6.45
CA CYS A 139 11.39 3.72 -7.02
C CYS A 139 10.48 4.69 -6.23
N PHE A 140 10.77 4.96 -4.95
CA PHE A 140 9.95 5.82 -4.10
C PHE A 140 10.71 7.05 -3.59
N TYR A 141 11.77 6.87 -2.80
CA TYR A 141 12.45 8.00 -2.16
C TYR A 141 13.21 8.89 -3.14
N LYS A 142 13.92 8.32 -4.11
CA LYS A 142 14.65 9.11 -5.09
C LYS A 142 13.75 10.02 -5.93
N PRO A 143 12.67 9.56 -6.57
CA PRO A 143 11.73 10.43 -7.28
C PRO A 143 11.09 11.48 -6.35
N MET A 144 10.80 11.14 -5.10
CA MET A 144 10.28 12.10 -4.13
C MET A 144 11.30 13.20 -3.84
N GLN A 145 12.57 12.86 -3.56
CA GLN A 145 13.63 13.83 -3.33
C GLN A 145 13.87 14.75 -4.55
N GLU A 146 13.83 14.19 -5.76
CA GLU A 146 13.97 14.96 -7.00
C GLU A 146 12.82 15.97 -7.19
N ASN A 147 11.63 15.70 -6.66
CA ASN A 147 10.46 16.57 -6.74
C ASN A 147 10.39 17.63 -5.62
N ILE A 148 11.20 17.54 -4.57
CA ILE A 148 11.19 18.50 -3.44
C ILE A 148 11.32 19.97 -3.90
N PRO A 149 12.24 20.35 -4.80
CA PRO A 149 12.37 21.74 -5.22
C PRO A 149 11.09 22.28 -5.87
N LEU A 150 10.49 21.50 -6.77
CA LEU A 150 9.22 21.88 -7.44
C LEU A 150 8.06 21.97 -6.46
N PHE A 151 8.01 21.05 -5.49
CA PHE A 151 7.01 21.08 -4.43
C PHE A 151 7.14 22.35 -3.58
N LEU A 152 8.33 22.68 -3.11
CA LEU A 152 8.58 23.85 -2.29
C LEU A 152 8.27 25.15 -3.06
N GLU A 153 8.63 25.25 -4.33
CA GLU A 153 8.30 26.36 -5.20
C GLU A 153 6.78 26.52 -5.34
N LYS A 154 6.07 25.45 -5.67
CA LYS A 154 4.59 25.43 -5.79
C LYS A 154 3.89 25.94 -4.55
N TYR A 155 4.39 25.60 -3.38
CA TYR A 155 3.83 26.01 -2.09
C TYR A 155 4.53 27.25 -1.49
N LYS A 156 5.28 28.02 -2.34
CA LYS A 156 5.94 29.29 -2.00
C LYS A 156 6.84 29.18 -0.77
N ASN A 157 7.53 28.03 -0.61
CA ASN A 157 8.37 27.73 0.55
C ASN A 157 7.69 27.96 1.90
N SER A 158 6.38 27.75 1.97
CA SER A 158 5.63 27.94 3.20
C SER A 158 6.13 27.04 4.34
N LYS A 159 6.01 27.50 5.58
CA LYS A 159 6.45 26.73 6.76
C LYS A 159 5.85 25.32 6.83
N PRO A 160 4.54 25.10 6.54
CA PRO A 160 3.99 23.75 6.48
C PRO A 160 4.62 22.86 5.40
N ALA A 161 4.93 23.43 4.21
CA ALA A 161 5.57 22.69 3.15
C ALA A 161 7.00 22.26 3.53
N GLN A 162 7.77 23.16 4.17
CA GLN A 162 9.11 22.83 4.67
C GLN A 162 9.06 21.75 5.76
N GLN A 163 8.09 21.83 6.68
CA GLN A 163 7.90 20.82 7.73
C GLN A 163 7.52 19.44 7.16
N LEU A 164 6.70 19.41 6.11
CA LEU A 164 6.38 18.17 5.43
C LEU A 164 7.63 17.56 4.80
N VAL A 165 8.38 18.35 4.03
CA VAL A 165 9.63 17.91 3.41
C VAL A 165 10.62 17.38 4.45
N GLN A 166 10.76 18.06 5.58
CA GLN A 166 11.68 17.60 6.63
C GLN A 166 11.27 16.23 7.18
N ARG A 167 9.97 16.00 7.42
CA ARG A 167 9.49 14.68 7.87
C ARG A 167 9.79 13.57 6.86
N GLU A 168 9.62 13.85 5.57
CA GLU A 168 9.95 12.88 4.52
C GLU A 168 11.44 12.57 4.46
N LEU A 169 12.30 13.59 4.64
CA LEU A 169 13.75 13.41 4.70
C LEU A 169 14.16 12.62 5.95
N ASP A 170 13.55 12.90 7.10
CA ASP A 170 13.78 12.15 8.34
C ASP A 170 13.39 10.66 8.16
N GLU A 171 12.26 10.37 7.51
CA GLU A 171 11.85 8.99 7.19
C GLU A 171 12.89 8.30 6.31
N ILE A 172 13.40 8.97 5.28
CA ILE A 172 14.45 8.41 4.41
C ILE A 172 15.71 8.05 5.21
N ASP A 173 16.12 8.91 6.11
CA ASP A 173 17.31 8.68 6.96
C ASP A 173 17.05 7.54 7.96
N TYR A 174 15.85 7.44 8.53
CA TYR A 174 15.44 6.29 9.33
C TYR A 174 15.46 5.00 8.51
N TYR A 175 14.95 5.01 7.28
CA TYR A 175 15.00 3.83 6.43
C TYR A 175 16.44 3.41 6.14
N ARG A 176 17.31 4.33 5.75
CA ARG A 176 18.73 4.02 5.50
C ARG A 176 19.43 3.42 6.70
N LYS A 177 19.13 3.92 7.90
CA LYS A 177 19.72 3.47 9.16
C LYS A 177 19.17 2.14 9.63
N TYR A 178 17.87 1.88 9.41
CA TYR A 178 17.14 0.79 10.06
C TYR A 178 16.49 -0.20 9.09
N LYS A 179 16.78 -0.16 7.80
CA LYS A 179 16.22 -1.04 6.75
C LYS A 179 16.36 -2.56 7.01
N SER A 180 17.27 -2.97 7.89
CA SER A 180 17.40 -4.37 8.33
C SER A 180 16.34 -4.79 9.35
N TYR A 181 15.62 -3.86 9.95
CA TYR A 181 14.64 -4.12 10.99
C TYR A 181 13.20 -4.03 10.51
N TYR A 182 12.92 -3.28 9.42
CA TYR A 182 11.60 -3.12 8.86
C TYR A 182 11.63 -2.93 7.34
N GLY A 183 10.50 -3.16 6.70
CA GLY A 183 10.33 -2.94 5.28
C GLY A 183 8.91 -3.25 4.84
N TYR A 184 8.60 -3.00 3.56
CA TYR A 184 7.34 -3.48 3.00
C TYR A 184 7.42 -4.97 2.72
N VAL A 185 6.38 -5.66 3.13
CA VAL A 185 6.19 -7.09 2.87
C VAL A 185 4.90 -7.27 2.08
N PHE A 186 4.97 -8.01 1.00
CA PHE A 186 3.79 -8.47 0.28
C PHE A 186 3.24 -9.73 0.95
N TYR A 187 1.95 -9.73 1.20
CA TYR A 187 1.20 -10.87 1.74
C TYR A 187 0.15 -11.30 0.72
N ILE A 188 0.11 -12.55 0.39
CA ILE A 188 -0.84 -13.14 -0.55
C ILE A 188 -1.64 -14.19 0.19
N GLY A 189 -2.96 -14.02 0.22
CA GLY A 189 -3.88 -14.93 0.87
C GLY A 189 -5.05 -15.29 -0.02
N MET A 190 -5.50 -16.52 0.08
CA MET A 190 -6.69 -17.03 -0.61
C MET A 190 -7.88 -17.03 0.36
N LYS A 191 -9.01 -16.50 -0.05
CA LYS A 191 -10.25 -16.54 0.73
C LYS A 191 -10.67 -17.98 0.97
N ASN A 192 -10.86 -18.34 2.26
CA ASN A 192 -11.45 -19.62 2.64
C ASN A 192 -12.92 -19.69 2.22
N GLU A 193 -13.41 -20.87 1.97
CA GLU A 193 -14.81 -21.16 1.67
C GLU A 193 -15.77 -20.67 2.75
#